data_19223af60d555eb53329e73c2e22d6f0
#
_entry.id   19223af60d555eb53329e73c2e22d6f0
#
_cell.length_a   1.000
_cell.length_b   1.000
_cell.length_c   1.000
_cell.angle_alpha   90.00
_cell.angle_beta   90.00
_cell.angle_gamma   90.00
#
_symmetry.space_group_name_H-M   'P 1'
#
loop_
_entity.id
_entity.type
_entity.pdbx_description
1 polymer ?
#
loop_
_entity_poly.entity_id
_entity_poly.type
_entity_poly.pdbx_seq_one_letter_code
_entity_poly.pdbx_strand_id
1 'polypeptide(L)' 'MTDSIEALVKRIDELENQAAFQDELHDNLNAIVARQDGEILELKRQFGLLNERIKELGDMAPGGQPQDETPPHY' A
#
# COMPACT_ATOMS: atom_id res chain seq x y z
N MET A 1 -27.83 43.20 0.73
CA MET A 1 -28.26 42.12 -0.19
C MET A 1 -27.17 41.76 -1.16
N THR A 2 -26.68 42.73 -1.90
CA THR A 2 -25.62 42.48 -2.85
C THR A 2 -24.37 41.89 -2.17
N ASP A 3 -24.03 42.41 -0.99
CA ASP A 3 -22.85 41.94 -0.25
C ASP A 3 -23.00 40.47 0.13
N SER A 4 -24.22 40.06 0.49
CA SER A 4 -24.45 38.66 0.86
C SER A 4 -24.27 37.74 -0.35
N ILE A 5 -24.72 38.14 -1.49
CA ILE A 5 -24.58 37.36 -2.71
C ILE A 5 -23.13 37.26 -3.11
N GLU A 6 -22.43 38.39 -3.03
CA GLU A 6 -21.00 38.39 -3.34
C GLU A 6 -20.20 37.49 -2.39
N ALA A 7 -20.59 37.54 -1.11
CA ALA A 7 -19.91 36.67 -0.13
C ALA A 7 -20.17 35.21 -0.42
N LEU A 8 -21.39 34.87 -0.83
CA LEU A 8 -21.72 33.50 -1.16
C LEU A 8 -20.98 33.02 -2.41
N VAL A 9 -20.91 33.88 -3.42
CA VAL A 9 -20.17 33.53 -4.63
C VAL A 9 -18.70 33.28 -4.31
N LYS A 10 -18.14 34.10 -3.46
CA LYS A 10 -16.77 33.96 -3.06
C LYS A 10 -16.55 32.63 -2.33
N ARG A 11 -17.50 32.28 -1.47
CA ARG A 11 -17.41 31.00 -0.74
C ARG A 11 -17.49 29.82 -1.70
N ILE A 12 -18.36 29.92 -2.68
CA ILE A 12 -18.49 28.86 -3.68
C ILE A 12 -17.18 28.70 -4.44
N ASP A 13 -16.59 29.81 -4.85
CA ASP A 13 -15.31 29.77 -5.56
C ASP A 13 -14.24 29.08 -4.73
N GLU A 14 -14.19 29.43 -3.45
CA GLU A 14 -13.21 28.82 -2.55
C GLU A 14 -13.45 27.33 -2.40
N LEU A 15 -14.71 26.93 -2.26
CA LEU A 15 -15.05 25.52 -2.12
C LEU A 15 -14.75 24.75 -3.40
N GLU A 16 -14.99 25.36 -4.54
CA GLU A 16 -14.68 24.72 -5.81
C GLU A 16 -13.17 24.51 -5.95
N ASN A 17 -12.41 25.51 -5.53
CA ASN A 17 -10.95 25.37 -5.57
C ASN A 17 -10.47 24.28 -4.65
N GLN A 18 -11.05 24.20 -3.46
CA GLN A 18 -10.69 23.15 -2.52
C GLN A 18 -11.06 21.78 -3.05
N ALA A 19 -12.23 21.66 -3.68
CA ALA A 19 -12.68 20.40 -4.24
C ALA A 19 -11.75 19.94 -5.34
N ALA A 20 -11.33 20.87 -6.21
CA ALA A 20 -10.40 20.52 -7.29
C ALA A 20 -9.07 20.05 -6.72
N PHE A 21 -8.59 20.71 -5.69
CA PHE A 21 -7.35 20.34 -5.06
C PHE A 21 -7.46 18.95 -4.43
N GLN A 22 -8.58 18.68 -3.78
CA GLN A 22 -8.79 17.37 -3.15
C GLN A 22 -8.89 16.27 -4.19
N ASP A 23 -9.51 16.54 -5.33
CA ASP A 23 -9.58 15.56 -6.41
C ASP A 23 -8.20 15.19 -6.89
N GLU A 24 -7.36 16.19 -7.07
CA GLU A 24 -5.98 15.97 -7.49
C GLU A 24 -5.23 15.14 -6.46
N LEU A 25 -5.43 15.47 -5.21
CA LEU A 25 -4.79 14.76 -4.12
C LEU A 25 -5.24 13.31 -4.08
N HIS A 26 -6.53 13.08 -4.27
CA HIS A 26 -7.07 11.72 -4.30
C HIS A 26 -6.47 10.91 -5.44
N ASP A 27 -6.34 11.53 -6.61
CA ASP A 27 -5.74 10.84 -7.75
C ASP A 27 -4.31 10.43 -7.43
N ASN A 28 -3.56 11.33 -6.81
CA ASN A 28 -2.18 11.06 -6.43
C ASN A 28 -2.11 9.92 -5.41
N LEU A 29 -2.99 9.97 -4.41
CA LEU A 29 -3.01 8.93 -3.38
C LEU A 29 -3.39 7.58 -3.97
N ASN A 30 -4.37 7.57 -4.89
CA ASN A 30 -4.76 6.34 -5.54
C ASN A 30 -3.61 5.73 -6.33
N ALA A 31 -2.83 6.57 -6.99
CA ALA A 31 -1.67 6.10 -7.74
C ALA A 31 -0.63 5.49 -6.80
N ILE A 32 -0.42 6.14 -5.66
CA ILE A 32 0.55 5.66 -4.68
C ILE A 32 0.09 4.31 -4.11
N VAL A 33 -1.18 4.21 -3.77
CA VAL A 33 -1.72 2.97 -3.23
C VAL A 33 -1.60 1.84 -4.24
N ALA A 34 -1.92 2.11 -5.50
CA ALA A 34 -1.81 1.09 -6.54
C ALA A 34 -0.37 0.60 -6.68
N ARG A 35 0.59 1.52 -6.63
CA ARG A 35 1.99 1.14 -6.72
C ARG A 35 2.42 0.32 -5.52
N GLN A 36 1.99 0.72 -4.33
CA GLN A 36 2.34 -0.01 -3.13
C GLN A 36 1.71 -1.41 -3.13
N ASP A 37 0.49 -1.53 -3.62
CA ASP A 37 -0.14 -2.84 -3.74
C ASP A 37 0.68 -3.75 -4.63
N GLY A 38 1.18 -3.21 -5.74
CA GLY A 38 2.03 -3.98 -6.63
C GLY A 38 3.33 -4.41 -5.97
N GLU A 39 3.91 -3.50 -5.21
CA GLU A 39 5.15 -3.81 -4.48
C GLU A 39 4.93 -4.89 -3.43
N ILE A 40 3.80 -4.82 -2.75
CA ILE A 40 3.48 -5.84 -1.74
C ILE A 40 3.29 -7.20 -2.39
N LEU A 41 2.59 -7.24 -3.52
CA LEU A 41 2.41 -8.49 -4.24
C LEU A 41 3.73 -9.08 -4.68
N GLU A 42 4.63 -8.23 -5.16
CA GLU A 42 5.93 -8.69 -5.60
C GLU A 42 6.74 -9.21 -4.42
N LEU A 43 6.69 -8.53 -3.29
CA LEU A 43 7.36 -8.98 -2.09
C LEU A 43 6.82 -10.33 -1.62
N LYS A 44 5.51 -10.50 -1.67
CA LYS A 44 4.90 -11.78 -1.29
C LYS A 44 5.37 -12.89 -2.20
N ARG A 45 5.46 -12.60 -3.49
CA ARG A 45 5.94 -13.59 -4.45
C ARG A 45 7.38 -14.01 -4.15
N GLN A 46 8.23 -13.01 -3.91
CA GLN A 46 9.62 -13.29 -3.61
C GLN A 46 9.78 -14.04 -2.29
N PHE A 47 8.96 -13.68 -1.33
CA PHE A 47 8.97 -14.34 -0.04
C PHE A 47 8.59 -15.82 -0.19
N GLY A 48 7.59 -16.08 -1.03
CA GLY A 48 7.18 -17.45 -1.30
C GLY A 48 8.28 -18.26 -1.94
N LEU A 49 8.96 -17.67 -2.92
CA LEU A 49 10.08 -18.34 -3.58
C LEU A 49 11.21 -18.64 -2.60
N LEU A 50 11.52 -17.67 -1.76
CA LEU A 50 12.55 -17.83 -0.76
C LEU A 50 12.19 -18.94 0.22
N ASN A 51 10.94 -18.98 0.61
CA ASN A 51 10.45 -20.00 1.52
C ASN A 51 10.59 -21.39 0.92
N GLU A 52 10.26 -21.51 -0.36
CA GLU A 52 10.44 -22.79 -1.06
C GLU A 52 11.90 -23.18 -1.12
N ARG A 53 12.77 -22.20 -1.34
CA ARG A 53 14.19 -22.43 -1.39
C ARG A 53 14.70 -22.97 -0.05
N ILE A 54 14.24 -22.35 1.01
CA ILE A 54 14.63 -22.76 2.36
C ILE A 54 14.15 -24.17 2.64
N LYS A 55 12.95 -24.50 2.22
CA LYS A 55 12.42 -25.84 2.38
C LYS A 55 13.27 -26.87 1.63
N GLU A 56 13.62 -26.55 0.40
CA GLU A 56 14.46 -27.44 -0.40
C GLU A 56 15.80 -27.68 0.28
N LEU A 57 16.40 -26.61 0.79
CA LEU A 57 17.69 -26.75 1.47
C LEU A 57 17.54 -27.60 2.72
N GLY A 58 16.45 -27.41 3.45
CA GLY A 58 16.22 -28.23 4.63
C GLY A 58 16.04 -29.68 4.29
N ASP A 59 15.33 -29.98 3.23
CA ASP A 59 15.11 -31.35 2.79
C ASP A 59 16.41 -32.00 2.33
N MET A 60 17.27 -31.22 1.72
CA MET A 60 18.53 -31.74 1.21
C MET A 60 19.60 -31.84 2.26
N ALA A 61 19.46 -31.13 3.35
CA ALA A 61 20.46 -31.13 4.41
C ALA A 61 20.51 -32.51 5.09
N PRO A 62 21.67 -33.10 5.20
CA PRO A 62 21.78 -34.39 5.85
C PRO A 62 21.57 -34.25 7.36
N GLY A 63 20.71 -35.01 7.90
CA GLY A 63 20.39 -34.91 9.30
C GLY A 63 19.48 -33.78 9.64
N GLY A 64 18.99 -33.25 8.75
CA GLY A 64 18.26 -32.14 8.89
C GLY A 64 17.29 -31.84 9.82
N GLN A 65 17.30 -31.85 10.21
CA GLN A 65 16.74 -31.45 10.66
C GLN A 65 16.21 -30.69 10.95
N PRO A 66 15.84 -30.47 10.94
CA PRO A 66 15.45 -29.62 11.16
C PRO A 66 14.53 -29.15 11.86
N GLN A 67 14.41 -29.44 12.12
CA GLN A 67 13.65 -28.96 12.63
C GLN A 67 13.17 -28.18 13.11
N ASP A 68 13.29 -28.31 13.06
CA ASP A 68 12.83 -27.61 13.47
C ASP A 68 12.52 -26.82 13.99
N GLU A 69 12.69 -26.70 14.06
CA GLU A 69 12.46 -25.91 14.54
C GLU A 69 11.75 -25.04 14.54
N THR A 70 11.39 -25.04 14.48
CA THR A 70 10.62 -24.13 14.43
C THR A 70 10.35 -23.42 15.26
N PRO A 71 10.38 -22.85 15.39
CA PRO A 71 10.02 -22.04 16.12
C PRO A 71 9.21 -21.35 16.36
N PRO A 72 9.08 -21.15 16.73
CA PRO A 72 8.23 -20.52 17.04
C PRO A 72 7.58 -19.58 16.93
N HIS A 73 7.60 -19.50 17.00
CA HIS A 73 7.05 -18.61 17.03
C HIS A 73 6.64 -17.81 17.43
N TYR A 74 6.67 -17.48 17.36
CA TYR A 74 6.23 -16.60 17.72
C TYR A 74 5.58 -16.14 17.57
#